data_fbbf4bd722161db1849a4c70969a42ce
#
_entry.id   fbbf4bd722161db1849a4c70969a42ce
#
_cell.length_a   1.000
_cell.length_b   1.000
_cell.length_c   1.000
_cell.angle_alpha   90.00
_cell.angle_beta   90.00
_cell.angle_gamma   90.00
#
_symmetry.space_group_name_H-M   'P 1'
#
loop_
_entity.id
_entity.type
_entity.pdbx_description
1 polymer ?
#
loop_
_entity_poly.entity_id
_entity_poly.type
_entity_poly.pdbx_seq_one_letter_code
_entity_poly.pdbx_strand_id
1 'polypeptide(L)'
;MELIMSNIATGLRSLKLNALTNELLYAFQADILEFRTTFGLGVMTEFTTVDDDLHTSLITEEMKEYGEAECHVDRADALVDSVYVLMGRYVHQMGTSKEFSYSLTPILYMVDILIQTSNSFGYDFKACWDNIHASNMSKVCKSEEDAQTTVQSYLSDDIDTDYRQVGDYWVVFKNGDSADIKHGKVLKSIYYTPADLELVLYGTV
;
A
#
# COMPACT_ATOMS: atom_id res chain seq x y z
N MET A 1 18.55 1.46 11.62
CA MET A 1 17.72 2.43 10.90
C MET A 1 18.54 3.52 10.22
N GLU A 2 19.41 4.26 10.91
CA GLU A 2 20.27 5.31 10.29
C GLU A 2 21.18 4.80 9.15
N LEU A 3 21.78 3.63 9.27
CA LEU A 3 22.67 3.08 8.25
C LEU A 3 21.92 2.70 6.94
N ILE A 4 20.67 2.25 7.07
CA ILE A 4 19.79 1.92 5.94
C ILE A 4 19.37 3.21 5.23
N MET A 5 18.99 4.23 5.98
CA MET A 5 18.60 5.54 5.45
C MET A 5 19.77 6.24 4.72
N SER A 6 21.01 6.08 5.21
CA SER A 6 22.19 6.64 4.54
C SER A 6 22.50 5.97 3.20
N ASN A 7 22.30 4.67 3.08
CA ASN A 7 22.52 3.93 1.84
C ASN A 7 21.46 4.25 0.78
N ILE A 8 20.21 4.46 1.19
CA ILE A 8 19.12 4.90 0.30
C ILE A 8 19.39 6.30 -0.24
N ALA A 9 19.77 7.24 0.62
CA ALA A 9 20.08 8.60 0.21
C ALA A 9 21.23 8.66 -0.81
N THR A 10 22.20 7.74 -0.73
CA THR A 10 23.32 7.65 -1.66
C THR A 10 22.88 7.09 -3.02
N GLY A 11 21.98 6.10 -3.03
CA GLY A 11 21.41 5.51 -4.25
C GLY A 11 20.55 6.51 -5.02
N LEU A 12 19.71 7.29 -4.34
CA LEU A 12 18.83 8.28 -4.95
C LEU A 12 19.57 9.44 -5.64
N ARG A 13 20.73 9.83 -5.17
CA ARG A 13 21.52 10.93 -5.76
C ARG A 13 21.91 10.69 -7.23
N SER A 14 21.89 9.45 -7.69
CA SER A 14 22.17 9.07 -9.07
C SER A 14 20.92 9.00 -9.96
N LEU A 15 19.71 9.01 -9.37
CA LEU A 15 18.44 8.91 -10.09
C LEU A 15 17.96 10.31 -10.50
N LYS A 16 17.51 10.42 -11.75
CA LYS A 16 16.84 11.62 -12.26
C LYS A 16 15.33 11.46 -12.08
N LEU A 17 14.86 11.74 -10.87
CA LEU A 17 13.45 11.76 -10.53
C LEU A 17 12.96 13.22 -10.59
N ASN A 18 11.71 13.44 -11.00
CA ASN A 18 11.14 14.76 -11.24
C ASN A 18 10.12 15.17 -10.17
N ALA A 19 9.33 14.22 -9.69
CA ALA A 19 8.26 14.45 -8.71
C ALA A 19 8.52 13.76 -7.37
N LEU A 20 9.14 12.58 -7.37
CA LEU A 20 9.49 11.87 -6.16
C LEU A 20 10.73 12.50 -5.51
N THR A 21 10.50 13.41 -4.57
CA THR A 21 11.57 14.01 -3.76
C THR A 21 12.05 13.06 -2.67
N ASN A 22 13.23 13.31 -2.09
CA ASN A 22 13.70 12.56 -0.92
C ASN A 22 12.73 12.65 0.25
N GLU A 23 12.13 13.82 0.47
CA GLU A 23 11.16 14.06 1.53
C GLU A 23 9.91 13.19 1.37
N LEU A 24 9.34 13.15 0.16
CA LEU A 24 8.20 12.28 -0.15
C LEU A 24 8.57 10.80 0.01
N LEU A 25 9.73 10.39 -0.51
CA LEU A 25 10.15 9.00 -0.39
C LEU A 25 10.29 8.57 1.07
N TYR A 26 10.88 9.40 1.93
CA TYR A 26 11.02 9.07 3.35
C TYR A 26 9.67 9.05 4.06
N ALA A 27 8.76 9.97 3.74
CA ALA A 27 7.41 9.96 4.29
C ALA A 27 6.67 8.67 3.88
N PHE A 28 6.66 8.34 2.60
CA PHE A 28 6.00 7.12 2.11
C PHE A 28 6.61 5.85 2.71
N GLN A 29 7.93 5.79 2.86
CA GLN A 29 8.60 4.67 3.53
C GLN A 29 8.17 4.54 5.00
N ALA A 30 8.06 5.65 5.72
CA ALA A 30 7.64 5.64 7.12
C ALA A 30 6.20 5.11 7.24
N ASP A 31 5.29 5.61 6.43
CA ASP A 31 3.87 5.21 6.41
C ASP A 31 3.71 3.73 6.02
N ILE A 32 4.44 3.28 5.01
CA ILE A 32 4.42 1.85 4.61
C ILE A 32 5.05 0.96 5.68
N LEU A 33 6.11 1.40 6.36
CA LEU A 33 6.68 0.68 7.49
C LEU A 33 5.67 0.56 8.64
N GLU A 34 4.96 1.65 8.96
CA GLU A 34 3.88 1.66 9.93
C GLU A 34 2.79 0.64 9.55
N PHE A 35 2.27 0.72 8.32
CA PHE A 35 1.27 -0.21 7.83
C PHE A 35 1.76 -1.66 7.93
N ARG A 36 2.91 -1.98 7.35
CA ARG A 36 3.41 -3.36 7.32
C ARG A 36 3.66 -3.92 8.73
N THR A 37 4.17 -3.10 9.65
CA THR A 37 4.41 -3.50 11.04
C THR A 37 3.10 -3.72 11.77
N THR A 38 2.14 -2.81 11.64
CA THR A 38 0.82 -2.90 12.29
C THR A 38 0.05 -4.13 11.81
N PHE A 39 0.15 -4.47 10.54
CA PHE A 39 -0.54 -5.62 9.95
C PHE A 39 0.29 -6.93 9.99
N GLY A 40 1.48 -6.92 10.60
CA GLY A 40 2.35 -8.10 10.71
C GLY A 40 2.81 -8.62 9.36
N LEU A 41 2.99 -7.73 8.38
CA LEU A 41 3.52 -8.05 7.06
C LEU A 41 5.05 -8.02 7.09
N GLY A 42 5.70 -8.80 6.23
CA GLY A 42 7.16 -8.84 6.15
C GLY A 42 7.76 -7.46 5.87
N VAL A 43 8.70 -7.04 6.73
CA VAL A 43 9.48 -5.81 6.59
C VAL A 43 10.93 -6.20 6.44
N MET A 44 11.54 -5.86 5.30
CA MET A 44 12.94 -6.21 5.03
C MET A 44 13.27 -7.70 5.29
N THR A 45 12.31 -8.57 5.00
CA THR A 45 12.45 -10.02 5.09
C THR A 45 12.88 -10.61 3.75
N GLU A 46 13.16 -11.90 3.72
CA GLU A 46 13.38 -12.62 2.47
C GLU A 46 12.14 -12.49 1.58
N PHE A 47 12.36 -12.10 0.32
CA PHE A 47 11.29 -11.92 -0.66
C PHE A 47 11.17 -13.18 -1.50
N THR A 48 10.03 -13.85 -1.42
CA THR A 48 9.76 -15.13 -2.08
C THR A 48 8.96 -14.97 -3.36
N THR A 49 8.78 -16.05 -4.13
CA THR A 49 7.88 -16.06 -5.30
C THR A 49 6.42 -15.83 -4.90
N VAL A 50 6.00 -16.28 -3.72
CA VAL A 50 4.64 -16.02 -3.20
C VAL A 50 4.43 -14.53 -2.93
N ASP A 51 5.45 -13.87 -2.37
CA ASP A 51 5.42 -12.41 -2.18
C ASP A 51 5.38 -11.66 -3.52
N ASP A 52 6.14 -12.15 -4.51
CA ASP A 52 6.16 -11.57 -5.86
C ASP A 52 4.79 -11.67 -6.53
N ASP A 53 4.15 -12.83 -6.44
CA ASP A 53 2.81 -13.07 -6.98
C ASP A 53 1.76 -12.17 -6.31
N LEU A 54 1.81 -12.04 -4.97
CA LEU A 54 0.92 -11.16 -4.23
C LEU A 54 1.11 -9.69 -4.63
N HIS A 55 2.34 -9.18 -4.58
CA HIS A 55 2.62 -7.79 -4.95
C HIS A 55 2.27 -7.50 -6.41
N THR A 56 2.52 -8.43 -7.32
CA THR A 56 2.16 -8.29 -8.73
C THR A 56 0.65 -8.25 -8.93
N SER A 57 -0.10 -9.09 -8.19
CA SER A 57 -1.56 -9.07 -8.20
C SER A 57 -2.12 -7.72 -7.73
N LEU A 58 -1.62 -7.20 -6.60
CA LEU A 58 -2.04 -5.90 -6.08
C LEU A 58 -1.76 -4.76 -7.07
N ILE A 59 -0.53 -4.70 -7.62
CA ILE A 59 -0.16 -3.67 -8.61
C ILE A 59 -1.07 -3.76 -9.85
N THR A 60 -1.39 -4.98 -10.30
CA THR A 60 -2.25 -5.19 -11.48
C THR A 60 -3.68 -4.74 -11.21
N GLU A 61 -4.20 -4.99 -10.00
CA GLU A 61 -5.52 -4.54 -9.55
C GLU A 61 -5.61 -3.00 -9.65
N GLU A 62 -4.68 -2.28 -9.01
CA GLU A 62 -4.68 -0.81 -9.01
C GLU A 62 -4.49 -0.19 -10.42
N MET A 63 -3.65 -0.80 -11.26
CA MET A 63 -3.48 -0.36 -12.65
C MET A 63 -4.75 -0.58 -13.49
N LYS A 64 -5.49 -1.64 -13.22
CA LYS A 64 -6.78 -1.89 -13.86
C LYS A 64 -7.81 -0.85 -13.41
N GLU A 65 -7.92 -0.59 -12.10
CA GLU A 65 -8.81 0.44 -11.56
C GLU A 65 -8.48 1.82 -12.14
N TYR A 66 -7.21 2.17 -12.31
CA TYR A 66 -6.81 3.40 -12.99
C TYR A 66 -7.31 3.45 -14.45
N GLY A 67 -7.24 2.34 -15.17
CA GLY A 67 -7.72 2.24 -16.56
C GLY A 67 -9.25 2.32 -16.68
N GLU A 68 -9.97 1.91 -15.65
CA GLU A 68 -11.44 1.88 -15.58
C GLU A 68 -12.02 3.14 -14.89
N ALA A 69 -11.17 4.03 -14.33
CA ALA A 69 -11.58 5.22 -13.59
C ALA A 69 -12.42 6.18 -14.44
N GLU A 70 -13.66 6.42 -14.04
CA GLU A 70 -14.62 7.26 -14.77
C GLU A 70 -14.60 8.72 -14.29
N CYS A 71 -14.19 8.97 -13.05
CA CYS A 71 -14.15 10.31 -12.46
C CYS A 71 -12.76 10.68 -11.91
N HIS A 72 -12.62 11.91 -11.43
CA HIS A 72 -11.37 12.39 -10.83
C HIS A 72 -11.06 11.71 -9.49
N VAL A 73 -12.09 11.39 -8.71
CA VAL A 73 -11.95 10.71 -7.42
C VAL A 73 -11.39 9.32 -7.63
N ASP A 74 -12.01 8.50 -8.49
CA ASP A 74 -11.55 7.14 -8.81
C ASP A 74 -10.14 7.14 -9.37
N ARG A 75 -9.82 8.14 -10.21
CA ARG A 75 -8.48 8.27 -10.80
C ARG A 75 -7.42 8.64 -9.77
N ALA A 76 -7.74 9.52 -8.83
CA ALA A 76 -6.84 9.90 -7.75
C ALA A 76 -6.59 8.73 -6.81
N ASP A 77 -7.65 7.99 -6.45
CA ASP A 77 -7.60 6.78 -5.65
C ASP A 77 -6.66 5.74 -6.26
N ALA A 78 -6.94 5.32 -7.48
CA ALA A 78 -6.13 4.32 -8.19
C ALA A 78 -4.66 4.73 -8.39
N LEU A 79 -4.38 6.03 -8.64
CA LEU A 79 -3.00 6.52 -8.74
C LEU A 79 -2.25 6.43 -7.41
N VAL A 80 -2.90 6.80 -6.31
CA VAL A 80 -2.27 6.77 -5.00
C VAL A 80 -2.14 5.34 -4.49
N ASP A 81 -3.16 4.49 -4.66
CA ASP A 81 -3.10 3.08 -4.29
C ASP A 81 -2.05 2.34 -5.12
N SER A 82 -1.88 2.67 -6.41
CA SER A 82 -0.76 2.16 -7.21
C SER A 82 0.61 2.49 -6.59
N VAL A 83 0.80 3.72 -6.13
CA VAL A 83 2.05 4.11 -5.43
C VAL A 83 2.15 3.39 -4.08
N TYR A 84 1.03 3.22 -3.36
CA TYR A 84 1.01 2.56 -2.06
C TYR A 84 1.46 1.10 -2.16
N VAL A 85 0.96 0.34 -3.12
CA VAL A 85 1.35 -1.07 -3.33
C VAL A 85 2.78 -1.19 -3.86
N LEU A 86 3.22 -0.28 -4.74
CA LEU A 86 4.60 -0.22 -5.22
C LEU A 86 5.58 0.08 -4.08
N MET A 87 5.25 1.02 -3.21
CA MET A 87 6.05 1.32 -2.01
C MET A 87 6.03 0.17 -1.01
N GLY A 88 4.91 -0.55 -0.90
CA GLY A 88 4.81 -1.79 -0.13
C GLY A 88 5.80 -2.85 -0.61
N ARG A 89 5.87 -3.06 -1.92
CA ARG A 89 6.87 -3.94 -2.55
C ARG A 89 8.31 -3.45 -2.31
N TYR A 90 8.54 -2.16 -2.51
CA TYR A 90 9.85 -1.53 -2.30
C TYR A 90 10.37 -1.78 -0.88
N VAL A 91 9.56 -1.48 0.15
CA VAL A 91 9.94 -1.67 1.56
C VAL A 91 10.14 -3.15 1.90
N HIS A 92 9.31 -4.05 1.37
CA HIS A 92 9.49 -5.49 1.57
C HIS A 92 10.84 -5.97 1.03
N GLN A 93 11.20 -5.57 -0.18
CA GLN A 93 12.42 -5.98 -0.86
C GLN A 93 13.71 -5.33 -0.32
N MET A 94 13.64 -4.23 0.42
CA MET A 94 14.83 -3.53 0.93
C MET A 94 15.73 -4.40 1.82
N GLY A 95 15.20 -5.44 2.45
CA GLY A 95 15.94 -6.38 3.29
C GLY A 95 16.48 -7.60 2.56
N THR A 96 16.11 -7.79 1.30
CA THR A 96 16.51 -8.95 0.50
C THR A 96 17.96 -8.85 0.04
N SER A 97 18.56 -10.00 -0.26
CA SER A 97 19.94 -10.11 -0.73
C SER A 97 20.23 -9.24 -1.96
N LYS A 98 21.51 -8.92 -2.21
CA LYS A 98 21.96 -8.02 -3.28
C LYS A 98 21.42 -8.33 -4.69
N GLU A 99 20.99 -9.55 -4.96
CA GLU A 99 20.43 -9.98 -6.25
C GLU A 99 19.10 -9.29 -6.56
N PHE A 100 18.29 -8.98 -5.55
CA PHE A 100 17.01 -8.28 -5.71
C PHE A 100 17.12 -6.74 -5.65
N SER A 101 18.27 -6.20 -5.25
CA SER A 101 18.45 -4.74 -5.15
C SER A 101 18.34 -4.03 -6.50
N TYR A 102 18.60 -4.71 -7.60
CA TYR A 102 18.45 -4.16 -8.95
C TYR A 102 17.00 -3.87 -9.35
N SER A 103 16.03 -4.50 -8.69
CA SER A 103 14.61 -4.28 -8.97
C SER A 103 14.01 -3.04 -8.29
N LEU A 104 14.72 -2.43 -7.34
CA LEU A 104 14.21 -1.26 -6.59
C LEU A 104 14.20 0.01 -7.42
N THR A 105 15.20 0.23 -8.27
CA THR A 105 15.30 1.41 -9.14
C THR A 105 14.09 1.55 -10.09
N PRO A 106 13.65 0.52 -10.82
CA PRO A 106 12.43 0.61 -11.63
C PRO A 106 11.19 0.98 -10.83
N ILE A 107 11.04 0.49 -9.59
CA ILE A 107 9.91 0.84 -8.72
C ILE A 107 9.90 2.35 -8.46
N LEU A 108 11.04 2.94 -8.12
CA LEU A 108 11.13 4.38 -7.86
C LEU A 108 10.80 5.23 -9.10
N TYR A 109 11.21 4.79 -10.30
CA TYR A 109 10.80 5.46 -11.54
C TYR A 109 9.30 5.34 -11.82
N MET A 110 8.69 4.18 -11.55
CA MET A 110 7.24 4.01 -11.66
C MET A 110 6.49 4.92 -10.69
N VAL A 111 6.93 4.98 -9.44
CA VAL A 111 6.38 5.89 -8.42
C VAL A 111 6.49 7.35 -8.87
N ASP A 112 7.66 7.76 -9.37
CA ASP A 112 7.88 9.12 -9.87
C ASP A 112 6.93 9.48 -11.03
N ILE A 113 6.74 8.56 -11.98
CA ILE A 113 5.82 8.74 -13.11
C ILE A 113 4.37 8.85 -12.65
N LEU A 114 3.94 8.02 -11.69
CA LEU A 114 2.57 8.07 -11.16
C LEU A 114 2.30 9.37 -10.42
N ILE A 115 3.27 9.87 -9.63
CA ILE A 115 3.16 11.19 -8.99
C ILE A 115 3.11 12.30 -10.05
N GLN A 116 3.94 12.26 -11.08
CA GLN A 116 3.89 13.23 -12.19
C GLN A 116 2.51 13.20 -12.88
N THR A 117 1.96 11.99 -13.11
CA THR A 117 0.64 11.82 -13.70
C THR A 117 -0.43 12.46 -12.82
N SER A 118 -0.44 12.19 -11.52
CA SER A 118 -1.34 12.81 -10.56
C SER A 118 -1.24 14.34 -10.57
N ASN A 119 -0.01 14.86 -10.53
CA ASN A 119 0.24 16.31 -10.59
C ASN A 119 -0.26 16.94 -11.90
N SER A 120 -0.23 16.20 -13.03
CA SER A 120 -0.74 16.68 -14.31
C SER A 120 -2.26 16.87 -14.33
N PHE A 121 -2.99 16.16 -13.47
CA PHE A 121 -4.42 16.37 -13.22
C PHE A 121 -4.70 17.48 -12.19
N GLY A 122 -3.67 18.03 -11.56
CA GLY A 122 -3.79 19.07 -10.53
C GLY A 122 -4.12 18.51 -9.14
N TYR A 123 -3.92 17.21 -8.88
CA TYR A 123 -4.18 16.62 -7.57
C TYR A 123 -3.04 16.95 -6.61
N ASP A 124 -3.38 17.27 -5.35
CA ASP A 124 -2.41 17.27 -4.25
C ASP A 124 -2.12 15.81 -3.85
N PHE A 125 -1.08 15.22 -4.48
CA PHE A 125 -0.74 13.82 -4.26
C PHE A 125 -0.48 13.51 -2.78
N LYS A 126 0.19 14.42 -2.04
CA LYS A 126 0.50 14.16 -0.64
C LYS A 126 -0.74 14.17 0.23
N ALA A 127 -1.68 15.10 0.00
CA ALA A 127 -2.94 15.13 0.72
C ALA A 127 -3.81 13.89 0.42
N CYS A 128 -3.86 13.44 -0.84
CA CYS A 128 -4.52 12.18 -1.21
C CYS A 128 -3.85 10.98 -0.53
N TRP A 129 -2.52 10.92 -0.54
CA TRP A 129 -1.75 9.87 0.14
C TRP A 129 -2.07 9.79 1.63
N ASP A 130 -2.06 10.91 2.34
CA ASP A 130 -2.33 10.95 3.78
C ASP A 130 -3.74 10.43 4.11
N ASN A 131 -4.70 10.78 3.27
CA ASN A 131 -6.08 10.35 3.42
C ASN A 131 -6.22 8.83 3.20
N ILE A 132 -5.59 8.31 2.15
CA ILE A 132 -5.57 6.87 1.84
C ILE A 132 -4.78 6.09 2.90
N HIS A 133 -3.65 6.62 3.39
CA HIS A 133 -2.91 5.97 4.47
C HIS A 133 -3.76 5.85 5.74
N ALA A 134 -4.45 6.91 6.14
CA ALA A 134 -5.37 6.87 7.29
C ALA A 134 -6.50 5.85 7.08
N SER A 135 -7.08 5.79 5.88
CA SER A 135 -8.05 4.77 5.50
C SER A 135 -7.47 3.36 5.62
N ASN A 136 -6.28 3.12 5.07
CA ASN A 136 -5.59 1.83 5.15
C ASN A 136 -5.31 1.41 6.59
N MET A 137 -4.89 2.33 7.45
CA MET A 137 -4.66 2.06 8.88
C MET A 137 -5.94 1.72 9.64
N SER A 138 -7.12 2.14 9.15
CA SER A 138 -8.41 1.80 9.75
C SER A 138 -8.86 0.33 9.52
N LYS A 139 -8.11 -0.44 8.72
CA LYS A 139 -8.40 -1.86 8.46
C LYS A 139 -8.16 -2.78 9.67
N VAL A 140 -7.52 -2.31 10.74
CA VAL A 140 -7.29 -3.11 11.95
C VAL A 140 -8.56 -3.30 12.77
N CYS A 141 -8.65 -4.43 13.48
CA CYS A 141 -9.61 -4.66 14.55
C CYS A 141 -8.94 -4.36 15.89
N LYS A 142 -9.69 -3.77 16.82
CA LYS A 142 -9.20 -3.38 18.16
C LYS A 142 -9.32 -4.49 19.18
N SER A 143 -10.15 -5.51 18.92
CA SER A 143 -10.36 -6.67 19.75
C SER A 143 -10.51 -7.95 18.93
N GLU A 144 -10.36 -9.08 19.57
CA GLU A 144 -10.63 -10.38 18.94
C GLU A 144 -12.10 -10.52 18.52
N GLU A 145 -13.03 -9.99 19.31
CA GLU A 145 -14.45 -9.99 18.99
C GLU A 145 -14.74 -9.22 17.69
N ASP A 146 -14.05 -8.08 17.47
CA ASP A 146 -14.13 -7.32 16.22
C ASP A 146 -13.63 -8.14 15.03
N ALA A 147 -12.51 -8.85 15.23
CA ALA A 147 -11.95 -9.69 14.19
C ALA A 147 -12.88 -10.86 13.83
N GLN A 148 -13.45 -11.53 14.84
CA GLN A 148 -14.42 -12.59 14.64
C GLN A 148 -15.67 -12.08 13.91
N THR A 149 -16.18 -10.91 14.28
CA THR A 149 -17.33 -10.28 13.62
C THR A 149 -16.99 -9.93 12.17
N THR A 150 -15.78 -9.42 11.91
CA THR A 150 -15.28 -9.14 10.56
C THR A 150 -15.22 -10.42 9.72
N VAL A 151 -14.66 -11.51 10.26
CA VAL A 151 -14.61 -12.83 9.58
C VAL A 151 -16.00 -13.32 9.24
N GLN A 152 -16.95 -13.21 10.17
CA GLN A 152 -18.34 -13.62 9.92
C GLN A 152 -19.00 -12.82 8.79
N SER A 153 -18.68 -11.51 8.68
CA SER A 153 -19.17 -10.70 7.58
C SER A 153 -18.63 -11.20 6.23
N TYR A 154 -17.35 -11.51 6.14
CA TYR A 154 -16.75 -12.05 4.91
C TYR A 154 -17.24 -13.45 4.55
N LEU A 155 -17.51 -14.28 5.55
CA LEU A 155 -18.11 -15.61 5.32
C LEU A 155 -19.49 -15.54 4.68
N SER A 156 -20.28 -14.50 4.98
CA SER A 156 -21.57 -14.29 4.34
C SER A 156 -21.46 -13.96 2.84
N ASP A 157 -20.30 -13.46 2.42
CA ASP A 157 -19.95 -13.14 1.03
C ASP A 157 -19.16 -14.26 0.34
N ASP A 158 -19.08 -15.44 0.97
CA ASP A 158 -18.34 -16.63 0.50
C ASP A 158 -16.81 -16.38 0.34
N ILE A 159 -16.28 -15.46 1.15
CA ILE A 159 -14.86 -15.12 1.18
C ILE A 159 -14.21 -15.83 2.37
N ASP A 160 -13.31 -16.80 2.07
CA ASP A 160 -12.55 -17.50 3.11
C ASP A 160 -11.49 -16.56 3.71
N THR A 161 -11.57 -16.37 5.03
CA THR A 161 -10.75 -15.42 5.77
C THR A 161 -10.26 -16.03 7.08
N ASP A 162 -9.13 -15.52 7.56
CA ASP A 162 -8.59 -15.85 8.87
C ASP A 162 -8.12 -14.56 9.56
N TYR A 163 -7.83 -14.64 10.86
CA TYR A 163 -7.35 -13.49 11.62
C TYR A 163 -6.21 -13.89 12.56
N ARG A 164 -5.38 -12.92 12.91
CA ARG A 164 -4.31 -13.08 13.89
C ARG A 164 -4.10 -11.82 14.71
N GLN A 165 -3.58 -12.01 15.92
CA GLN A 165 -3.12 -10.87 16.73
C GLN A 165 -1.74 -10.41 16.27
N VAL A 166 -1.57 -9.09 16.15
CA VAL A 166 -0.30 -8.42 15.84
C VAL A 166 -0.15 -7.25 16.82
N GLY A 167 0.74 -7.38 17.80
CA GLY A 167 0.86 -6.38 18.86
C GLY A 167 -0.46 -6.21 19.61
N ASP A 168 -0.96 -4.99 19.65
CA ASP A 168 -2.21 -4.62 20.33
C ASP A 168 -3.46 -4.71 19.42
N TYR A 169 -3.29 -5.13 18.16
CA TYR A 169 -4.34 -5.18 17.16
C TYR A 169 -4.64 -6.60 16.68
N TRP A 170 -5.78 -6.77 16.04
CA TRP A 170 -6.16 -7.97 15.33
C TRP A 170 -6.31 -7.66 13.84
N VAL A 171 -5.79 -8.52 13.01
CA VAL A 171 -5.75 -8.33 11.55
C VAL A 171 -6.49 -9.47 10.87
N VAL A 172 -7.43 -9.12 10.00
CA VAL A 172 -8.14 -10.07 9.15
C VAL A 172 -7.50 -10.10 7.77
N PHE A 173 -7.30 -11.28 7.22
CA PHE A 173 -6.66 -11.47 5.92
C PHE A 173 -7.33 -12.58 5.13
N LYS A 174 -7.15 -12.54 3.81
CA LYS A 174 -7.65 -13.58 2.90
C LYS A 174 -6.91 -14.88 3.13
N ASN A 175 -7.67 -15.95 3.35
CA ASN A 175 -7.16 -17.30 3.46
C ASN A 175 -7.39 -18.03 2.12
N GLY A 176 -6.32 -18.59 1.54
CA GLY A 176 -6.37 -19.18 0.22
C GLY A 176 -6.57 -18.18 -0.93
N ASP A 177 -6.31 -18.61 -2.15
CA ASP A 177 -6.54 -17.81 -3.36
C ASP A 177 -7.98 -17.91 -3.84
N SER A 178 -8.49 -16.83 -4.40
CA SER A 178 -9.72 -16.80 -5.21
C SER A 178 -9.41 -16.15 -6.56
N ALA A 179 -10.41 -16.06 -7.46
CA ALA A 179 -10.23 -15.43 -8.77
C ALA A 179 -9.73 -14.00 -8.66
N ASP A 180 -10.28 -13.25 -7.67
CA ASP A 180 -10.09 -11.81 -7.56
C ASP A 180 -9.23 -11.40 -6.36
N ILE A 181 -9.04 -12.26 -5.36
CA ILE A 181 -8.34 -11.91 -4.12
C ILE A 181 -7.30 -12.98 -3.79
N LYS A 182 -6.05 -12.55 -3.66
CA LYS A 182 -4.91 -13.44 -3.32
C LYS A 182 -4.80 -13.72 -1.82
N HIS A 183 -4.29 -14.89 -1.50
CA HIS A 183 -3.92 -15.26 -0.14
C HIS A 183 -2.99 -14.22 0.51
N GLY A 184 -3.28 -13.86 1.75
CA GLY A 184 -2.50 -12.92 2.53
C GLY A 184 -2.84 -11.44 2.31
N LYS A 185 -3.76 -11.09 1.38
CA LYS A 185 -4.29 -9.73 1.28
C LYS A 185 -4.98 -9.35 2.59
N VAL A 186 -4.59 -8.20 3.18
CA VAL A 186 -5.26 -7.62 4.35
C VAL A 186 -6.64 -7.15 3.94
N LEU A 187 -7.63 -7.49 4.74
CA LEU A 187 -9.03 -7.18 4.48
C LEU A 187 -9.55 -6.05 5.38
N LYS A 188 -10.62 -5.41 4.95
CA LYS A 188 -11.26 -4.30 5.66
C LYS A 188 -11.94 -4.81 6.93
N SER A 189 -11.69 -4.18 8.08
CA SER A 189 -12.44 -4.47 9.32
C SER A 189 -13.84 -3.91 9.25
N ILE A 190 -14.70 -4.32 10.17
CA ILE A 190 -16.03 -3.72 10.36
C ILE A 190 -15.98 -2.22 10.70
N TYR A 191 -14.82 -1.72 11.13
CA TYR A 191 -14.59 -0.30 11.46
C TYR A 191 -13.83 0.45 10.34
N TYR A 192 -13.66 -0.20 9.19
CA TYR A 192 -12.99 0.43 8.06
C TYR A 192 -13.66 1.76 7.68
N THR A 193 -12.83 2.79 7.59
CA THR A 193 -13.25 4.12 7.15
C THR A 193 -12.67 4.37 5.76
N PRO A 194 -13.50 4.46 4.71
CA PRO A 194 -13.03 4.77 3.37
C PRO A 194 -12.28 6.10 3.32
N ALA A 195 -11.36 6.23 2.38
CA ALA A 195 -10.76 7.53 2.07
C ALA A 195 -11.83 8.50 1.54
N ASP A 196 -11.74 9.76 1.95
CA ASP A 196 -12.61 10.83 1.46
C ASP A 196 -11.81 11.74 0.51
N LEU A 197 -11.55 11.23 -0.68
CA LEU A 197 -10.81 11.95 -1.71
C LEU A 197 -11.66 13.07 -2.36
N GLU A 198 -12.97 12.99 -2.29
CA GLU A 198 -13.85 14.07 -2.76
C GLU A 198 -13.60 15.35 -1.95
N LEU A 199 -13.51 15.21 -0.62
CA LEU A 199 -13.14 16.30 0.27
C LEU A 199 -11.73 16.83 -0.02
N VAL A 200 -10.76 15.95 -0.28
CA VAL A 200 -9.37 16.34 -0.57
C VAL A 200 -9.27 17.10 -1.88
N LEU A 201 -9.96 16.63 -2.93
CA LEU A 201 -9.87 17.23 -4.27
C LEU A 201 -10.67 18.51 -4.45
N TYR A 202 -11.82 18.63 -3.79
CA TYR A 202 -12.76 19.71 -4.04
C TYR A 202 -13.02 20.61 -2.82
N GLY A 203 -12.55 20.20 -1.64
CA GLY A 203 -12.85 20.90 -0.38
C GLY A 203 -14.28 20.65 0.11
N THR A 204 -14.61 21.23 1.24
CA THR A 204 -16.02 21.24 1.71
C THR A 204 -16.86 22.11 0.80
N VAL A 205 -17.87 21.54 0.19
CA VAL A 205 -18.95 22.28 -0.51
C VAL A 205 -19.82 23.00 0.50
#